data_6d78b30e2d07928ed3138e0e1c638203
#
_entry.id   6d78b30e2d07928ed3138e0e1c638203
#
_cell.length_a   1.000
_cell.length_b   1.000
_cell.length_c   1.000
_cell.angle_alpha   90.00
_cell.angle_beta   90.00
_cell.angle_gamma   90.00
#
_symmetry.space_group_name_H-M   'P 1'
#
loop_
_entity.id
_entity.type
_entity.pdbx_description
1 polymer ?
#
loop_
_entity_poly.entity_id
_entity_poly.type
_entity_poly.pdbx_seq_one_letter_code
_entity_poly.pdbx_strand_id
1 'polypeptide(L)'
;MAAFDRILSGIPEMDQALDNIRLGDNVVWRVSHLQEFRYFCEPYVEQAIKDRRNIIYFRFASHEPLVKECPEVKRIEIPLSHQFENFTVEIQKVIEREGFDAFYVFDCLSELQTAWATDLMMGNFFRVTCPFLFSLDTVAFFPIIRGKHSFHAVKKILNTTQLLLDVYSDPNNIYVRPAKVWNRDSETMFLPHIYKKEMGTFR
;
A
#
# COMPACT_ATOMS: atom_id res chain seq x y z
N MET A 1 -1.40 10.44 19.24
CA MET A 1 -2.36 10.86 18.17
C MET A 1 -3.56 9.92 18.27
N ALA A 2 -4.74 10.39 17.93
CA ALA A 2 -5.92 9.52 17.97
C ALA A 2 -5.95 8.62 16.73
N ALA A 3 -6.35 7.36 16.89
CA ALA A 3 -6.67 6.49 15.77
C ALA A 3 -7.61 7.24 14.81
N PHE A 4 -7.37 7.10 13.50
CA PHE A 4 -8.08 7.78 12.41
C PHE A 4 -7.76 9.25 12.18
N ASP A 5 -6.69 9.80 12.77
CA ASP A 5 -6.23 11.13 12.39
C ASP A 5 -5.92 11.16 10.88
N ARG A 6 -6.37 12.25 10.24
CA ARG A 6 -6.16 12.46 8.80
C ARG A 6 -4.71 12.76 8.52
N ILE A 7 -4.17 12.11 7.51
CA ILE A 7 -2.83 12.36 7.00
C ILE A 7 -2.88 12.69 5.51
N LEU A 8 -1.85 13.37 5.02
CA LEU A 8 -1.74 13.71 3.62
C LEU A 8 -1.04 12.59 2.85
N SER A 9 -1.60 12.26 1.68
CA SER A 9 -1.00 11.28 0.75
C SER A 9 0.11 11.88 -0.12
N GLY A 10 0.26 13.21 -0.13
CA GLY A 10 1.08 13.95 -1.09
C GLY A 10 0.37 14.27 -2.40
N ILE A 11 -0.90 13.86 -2.56
CA ILE A 11 -1.74 14.15 -3.73
C ILE A 11 -3.05 14.78 -3.20
N PRO A 12 -3.14 16.14 -3.15
CA PRO A 12 -4.25 16.85 -2.52
C PRO A 12 -5.64 16.47 -3.05
N GLU A 13 -5.74 16.24 -4.37
CA GLU A 13 -7.00 15.86 -5.00
C GLU A 13 -7.45 14.44 -4.61
N MET A 14 -6.49 13.52 -4.39
CA MET A 14 -6.78 12.19 -3.87
C MET A 14 -7.20 12.26 -2.41
N ASP A 15 -6.56 13.12 -1.62
CA ASP A 15 -6.94 13.36 -0.22
C ASP A 15 -8.37 13.87 -0.13
N GLN A 16 -8.75 14.80 -1.01
CA GLN A 16 -10.13 15.29 -1.08
C GLN A 16 -11.11 14.17 -1.52
N ALA A 17 -10.76 13.40 -2.55
CA ALA A 17 -11.60 12.34 -3.10
C ALA A 17 -11.87 11.21 -2.10
N LEU A 18 -10.87 10.85 -1.30
CA LEU A 18 -10.93 9.74 -0.34
C LEU A 18 -11.22 10.17 1.10
N ASP A 19 -11.46 11.46 1.36
CA ASP A 19 -11.52 12.01 2.72
C ASP A 19 -10.25 11.67 3.53
N ASN A 20 -9.10 11.86 2.90
CA ASN A 20 -7.74 11.58 3.37
C ASN A 20 -7.39 10.09 3.59
N ILE A 21 -6.12 9.81 3.64
CA ILE A 21 -5.56 8.64 4.30
C ILE A 21 -5.63 8.88 5.82
N ARG A 22 -5.79 7.82 6.62
CA ARG A 22 -5.90 7.94 8.08
C ARG A 22 -4.93 7.00 8.77
N LEU A 23 -4.52 7.36 9.97
CA LEU A 23 -3.78 6.44 10.82
C LEU A 23 -4.59 5.16 11.03
N GLY A 24 -3.93 4.02 10.89
CA GLY A 24 -4.54 2.70 10.87
C GLY A 24 -4.83 2.15 9.45
N ASP A 25 -4.65 2.94 8.39
CA ASP A 25 -4.98 2.48 7.05
C ASP A 25 -3.98 1.48 6.47
N ASN A 26 -4.53 0.36 6.07
CA ASN A 26 -3.89 -0.59 5.16
C ASN A 26 -4.47 -0.35 3.76
N VAL A 27 -3.68 0.21 2.86
CA VAL A 27 -4.08 0.62 1.51
C VAL A 27 -3.54 -0.37 0.49
N VAL A 28 -4.42 -1.10 -0.17
CA VAL A 28 -4.05 -2.00 -1.26
C VAL A 28 -4.22 -1.31 -2.60
N TRP A 29 -3.14 -1.26 -3.37
CA TRP A 29 -3.08 -0.75 -4.72
C TRP A 29 -3.08 -1.91 -5.71
N ARG A 30 -4.20 -2.18 -6.34
CA ARG A 30 -4.33 -3.22 -7.37
C ARG A 30 -4.07 -2.62 -8.74
N VAL A 31 -2.85 -2.82 -9.23
CA VAL A 31 -2.32 -2.21 -10.46
C VAL A 31 -2.23 -3.21 -11.60
N SER A 32 -2.22 -2.74 -12.84
CA SER A 32 -1.89 -3.57 -14.01
C SER A 32 -0.38 -3.73 -14.17
N HIS A 33 0.37 -2.65 -13.92
CA HIS A 33 1.83 -2.60 -13.97
C HIS A 33 2.38 -1.85 -12.76
N LEU A 34 3.51 -2.28 -12.20
CA LEU A 34 4.11 -1.66 -11.01
C LEU A 34 4.46 -0.18 -11.20
N GLN A 35 4.73 0.24 -12.44
CA GLN A 35 4.99 1.65 -12.75
C GLN A 35 3.80 2.55 -12.40
N GLU A 36 2.57 2.03 -12.48
CA GLU A 36 1.37 2.77 -12.06
C GLU A 36 1.37 3.08 -10.56
N PHE A 37 1.86 2.16 -9.74
CA PHE A 37 1.94 2.35 -8.29
C PHE A 37 2.91 3.47 -7.89
N ARG A 38 3.99 3.67 -8.64
CA ARG A 38 4.99 4.71 -8.34
C ARG A 38 4.39 6.11 -8.31
N TYR A 39 3.41 6.41 -9.16
CA TYR A 39 2.73 7.72 -9.17
C TYR A 39 2.04 8.06 -7.86
N PHE A 40 1.74 7.06 -7.02
CA PHE A 40 1.09 7.24 -5.72
C PHE A 40 2.08 7.01 -4.56
N CYS A 41 3.02 6.10 -4.74
CA CYS A 41 4.02 5.77 -3.73
C CYS A 41 5.05 6.89 -3.55
N GLU A 42 5.57 7.47 -4.63
CA GLU A 42 6.57 8.54 -4.56
C GLU A 42 6.03 9.78 -3.83
N PRO A 43 4.87 10.37 -4.19
CA PRO A 43 4.31 11.51 -3.43
C PRO A 43 4.02 11.17 -1.96
N TYR A 44 3.53 9.96 -1.68
CA TYR A 44 3.29 9.51 -0.31
C TYR A 44 4.57 9.48 0.53
N VAL A 45 5.65 8.93 0.00
CA VAL A 45 6.95 8.89 0.70
C VAL A 45 7.51 10.30 0.87
N GLU A 46 7.45 11.14 -0.17
CA GLU A 46 7.89 12.54 -0.09
C GLU A 46 7.11 13.34 0.96
N GLN A 47 5.79 13.14 1.04
CA GLN A 47 4.96 13.79 2.05
C GLN A 47 5.30 13.28 3.45
N ALA A 48 5.46 11.97 3.61
CA ALA A 48 5.82 11.37 4.89
C ALA A 48 7.20 11.86 5.39
N ILE A 49 8.17 12.09 4.49
CA ILE A 49 9.46 12.72 4.83
C ILE A 49 9.27 14.15 5.31
N LYS A 50 8.46 14.97 4.61
CA LYS A 50 8.14 16.34 5.03
C LYS A 50 7.50 16.38 6.41
N ASP A 51 6.64 15.41 6.69
CA ASP A 51 5.93 15.27 7.96
C ASP A 51 6.80 14.59 9.05
N ARG A 52 8.06 14.26 8.74
CA ARG A 52 9.04 13.59 9.63
C ARG A 52 8.51 12.29 10.21
N ARG A 53 7.82 11.50 9.39
CA ARG A 53 7.31 10.18 9.77
C ARG A 53 8.42 9.13 9.79
N ASN A 54 8.25 8.10 10.60
CA ASN A 54 9.11 6.92 10.59
C ASN A 54 8.71 6.04 9.40
N ILE A 55 9.52 6.03 8.32
CA ILE A 55 9.18 5.36 7.06
C ILE A 55 10.01 4.10 6.91
N ILE A 56 9.33 2.98 6.67
CA ILE A 56 9.93 1.67 6.47
C ILE A 56 9.54 1.14 5.09
N TYR A 57 10.53 0.75 4.29
CA TYR A 57 10.34 0.07 3.02
C TYR A 57 10.77 -1.38 3.11
N PHE A 58 9.82 -2.32 3.02
CA PHE A 58 10.09 -3.75 2.94
C PHE A 58 10.45 -4.15 1.51
N ARG A 59 11.70 -4.53 1.31
CA ARG A 59 12.26 -4.96 0.04
C ARG A 59 12.44 -6.48 0.03
N PHE A 60 11.79 -7.18 -0.92
CA PHE A 60 11.88 -8.63 -1.07
C PHE A 60 11.74 -9.13 -2.52
N ALA A 61 11.18 -8.33 -3.41
CA ALA A 61 10.95 -8.72 -4.80
C ALA A 61 12.16 -8.42 -5.70
N SER A 62 12.21 -9.05 -6.88
CA SER A 62 13.30 -8.89 -7.86
C SER A 62 13.15 -7.66 -8.76
N HIS A 63 11.94 -7.06 -8.82
CA HIS A 63 11.73 -5.84 -9.60
C HIS A 63 12.57 -4.66 -9.10
N GLU A 64 12.70 -3.60 -9.89
CA GLU A 64 13.35 -2.38 -9.43
C GLU A 64 12.69 -1.82 -8.16
N PRO A 65 13.49 -1.27 -7.22
CA PRO A 65 12.97 -0.69 -5.99
C PRO A 65 11.85 0.32 -6.25
N LEU A 66 10.74 0.22 -5.51
CA LEU A 66 9.60 1.13 -5.62
C LEU A 66 9.86 2.47 -4.94
N VAL A 67 10.71 2.47 -3.92
CA VAL A 67 11.14 3.65 -3.19
C VAL A 67 12.61 3.89 -3.50
N LYS A 68 12.93 5.13 -3.87
CA LYS A 68 14.32 5.57 -4.09
C LYS A 68 15.10 5.51 -2.78
N GLU A 69 16.38 5.19 -2.88
CA GLU A 69 17.25 5.18 -1.72
C GLU A 69 17.43 6.60 -1.18
N CYS A 70 17.10 6.79 0.09
CA CYS A 70 17.28 8.05 0.80
C CYS A 70 17.47 7.78 2.30
N PRO A 71 18.20 8.65 3.02
CA PRO A 71 18.51 8.44 4.44
C PRO A 71 17.28 8.42 5.36
N GLU A 72 16.19 9.06 4.95
CA GLU A 72 14.96 9.18 5.72
C GLU A 72 14.10 7.90 5.70
N VAL A 73 14.38 6.96 4.78
CA VAL A 73 13.62 5.72 4.63
C VAL A 73 14.47 4.53 5.10
N LYS A 74 13.97 3.82 6.08
CA LYS A 74 14.57 2.56 6.56
C LYS A 74 14.23 1.44 5.58
N ARG A 75 15.18 1.03 4.76
CA ARG A 75 15.02 -0.10 3.87
C ARG A 75 15.36 -1.41 4.59
N ILE A 76 14.40 -2.33 4.63
CA ILE A 76 14.52 -3.65 5.24
C ILE A 76 14.47 -4.70 4.15
N GLU A 77 15.59 -5.39 3.93
CA GLU A 77 15.68 -6.50 2.97
C GLU A 77 15.20 -7.79 3.63
N ILE A 78 14.25 -8.46 2.99
CA ILE A 78 13.75 -9.78 3.43
C ILE A 78 14.01 -10.79 2.32
N PRO A 79 14.85 -11.81 2.54
CA PRO A 79 15.19 -12.78 1.50
C PRO A 79 13.98 -13.60 1.04
N LEU A 80 13.80 -13.74 -0.28
CA LEU A 80 12.78 -14.62 -0.87
C LEU A 80 13.02 -16.12 -0.59
N SER A 81 14.20 -16.51 -0.11
CA SER A 81 14.48 -17.87 0.35
C SER A 81 13.69 -18.25 1.61
N HIS A 82 13.19 -17.26 2.34
CA HIS A 82 12.31 -17.48 3.49
C HIS A 82 10.93 -17.88 2.99
N GLN A 83 10.44 -19.02 3.46
CA GLN A 83 9.07 -19.46 3.23
C GLN A 83 8.08 -18.63 4.06
N PHE A 84 6.79 -18.88 3.89
CA PHE A 84 5.69 -18.07 4.40
C PHE A 84 5.82 -17.72 5.89
N GLU A 85 6.12 -18.70 6.75
CA GLU A 85 6.18 -18.49 8.20
C GLU A 85 7.30 -17.53 8.57
N ASN A 86 8.52 -17.79 8.09
CA ASN A 86 9.69 -16.96 8.39
C ASN A 86 9.55 -15.56 7.82
N PHE A 87 9.05 -15.46 6.56
CA PHE A 87 8.77 -14.18 5.92
C PHE A 87 7.80 -13.34 6.77
N THR A 88 6.69 -13.95 7.20
CA THR A 88 5.67 -13.25 8.00
C THR A 88 6.21 -12.86 9.37
N VAL A 89 6.94 -13.75 10.03
CA VAL A 89 7.54 -13.49 11.36
C VAL A 89 8.57 -12.36 11.28
N GLU A 90 9.40 -12.30 10.24
CA GLU A 90 10.37 -11.21 10.10
C GLU A 90 9.71 -9.86 9.90
N ILE A 91 8.67 -9.79 9.06
CA ILE A 91 7.87 -8.57 8.91
C ILE A 91 7.25 -8.16 10.24
N GLN A 92 6.65 -9.10 10.98
CA GLN A 92 6.03 -8.80 12.27
C GLN A 92 7.03 -8.29 13.30
N LYS A 93 8.24 -8.87 13.38
CA LYS A 93 9.31 -8.38 14.28
C LYS A 93 9.71 -6.94 13.96
N VAL A 94 9.78 -6.58 12.68
CA VAL A 94 10.06 -5.20 12.29
C VAL A 94 8.93 -4.28 12.69
N ILE A 95 7.67 -4.65 12.41
CA ILE A 95 6.49 -3.85 12.79
C ILE A 95 6.44 -3.65 14.31
N GLU A 96 6.67 -4.70 15.08
CA GLU A 96 6.70 -4.64 16.55
C GLU A 96 7.82 -3.71 17.07
N ARG A 97 9.01 -3.79 16.47
CA ARG A 97 10.15 -2.93 16.83
C ARG A 97 9.91 -1.46 16.50
N GLU A 98 9.34 -1.17 15.34
CA GLU A 98 9.09 0.21 14.89
C GLU A 98 7.89 0.86 15.61
N GLY A 99 6.93 0.05 16.06
CA GLY A 99 5.85 0.46 16.96
C GLY A 99 4.79 1.35 16.29
N PHE A 100 4.25 2.28 17.08
CA PHE A 100 3.15 3.15 16.68
C PHE A 100 3.55 4.20 15.63
N ASP A 101 2.56 4.67 14.86
CA ASP A 101 2.67 5.79 13.91
C ASP A 101 3.70 5.57 12.79
N ALA A 102 4.16 4.34 12.56
CA ALA A 102 5.10 4.04 11.48
C ALA A 102 4.39 3.93 10.12
N PHE A 103 5.08 4.35 9.06
CA PHE A 103 4.59 4.34 7.69
C PHE A 103 5.34 3.28 6.89
N TYR A 104 4.60 2.39 6.24
CA TYR A 104 5.15 1.25 5.53
C TYR A 104 4.87 1.32 4.04
N VAL A 105 5.88 1.00 3.24
CA VAL A 105 5.74 0.61 1.85
C VAL A 105 6.23 -0.81 1.70
N PHE A 106 5.41 -1.66 1.08
CA PHE A 106 5.79 -3.03 0.75
C PHE A 106 6.17 -3.12 -0.72
N ASP A 107 7.12 -3.98 -1.04
CA ASP A 107 7.31 -4.45 -2.41
C ASP A 107 6.07 -5.17 -2.92
N CYS A 108 6.03 -5.44 -4.23
CA CYS A 108 4.91 -6.12 -4.85
C CYS A 108 4.69 -7.52 -4.29
N LEU A 109 3.65 -7.70 -3.49
CA LEU A 109 3.31 -8.98 -2.89
C LEU A 109 2.97 -10.06 -3.92
N SER A 110 2.54 -9.68 -5.14
CA SER A 110 2.29 -10.64 -6.21
C SER A 110 3.56 -11.35 -6.70
N GLU A 111 4.75 -10.78 -6.46
CA GLU A 111 6.03 -11.42 -6.79
C GLU A 111 6.30 -12.67 -5.92
N LEU A 112 5.75 -12.70 -4.71
CA LEU A 112 5.88 -13.88 -3.84
C LEU A 112 5.26 -15.14 -4.47
N GLN A 113 4.23 -15.00 -5.34
CA GLN A 113 3.64 -16.12 -6.05
C GLN A 113 4.58 -16.76 -7.07
N THR A 114 5.53 -16.00 -7.60
CA THR A 114 6.56 -16.55 -8.49
C THR A 114 7.62 -17.33 -7.74
N ALA A 115 7.77 -17.10 -6.44
CA ALA A 115 8.74 -17.77 -5.58
C ALA A 115 8.13 -18.99 -4.86
N TRP A 116 7.11 -18.76 -4.03
CA TRP A 116 6.54 -19.81 -3.18
C TRP A 116 5.11 -19.56 -2.70
N ALA A 117 4.57 -18.36 -2.81
CA ALA A 117 3.29 -18.04 -2.20
C ALA A 117 2.10 -18.57 -3.00
N THR A 118 1.14 -19.12 -2.30
CA THR A 118 -0.18 -19.46 -2.83
C THR A 118 -1.18 -18.35 -2.49
N ASP A 119 -2.34 -18.35 -3.15
CA ASP A 119 -3.45 -17.45 -2.82
C ASP A 119 -3.91 -17.57 -1.36
N LEU A 120 -3.84 -18.79 -0.80
CA LEU A 120 -4.17 -19.01 0.60
C LEU A 120 -3.17 -18.31 1.53
N MET A 121 -1.88 -18.43 1.24
CA MET A 121 -0.80 -17.77 1.99
C MET A 121 -0.92 -16.25 1.90
N MET A 122 -1.21 -15.72 0.71
CA MET A 122 -1.45 -14.29 0.53
C MET A 122 -2.63 -13.79 1.38
N GLY A 123 -3.76 -14.47 1.32
CA GLY A 123 -4.92 -14.13 2.15
C GLY A 123 -4.62 -14.23 3.66
N ASN A 124 -3.81 -15.19 4.08
CA ASN A 124 -3.40 -15.35 5.48
C ASN A 124 -2.41 -14.27 5.91
N PHE A 125 -1.48 -13.86 5.05
CA PHE A 125 -0.57 -12.74 5.31
C PHE A 125 -1.36 -11.47 5.65
N PHE A 126 -2.31 -11.07 4.80
CA PHE A 126 -3.14 -9.89 5.05
C PHE A 126 -3.98 -10.04 6.32
N ARG A 127 -4.53 -11.23 6.56
CA ARG A 127 -5.37 -11.50 7.75
C ARG A 127 -4.60 -11.35 9.07
N VAL A 128 -3.31 -11.61 9.08
CA VAL A 128 -2.47 -11.52 10.27
C VAL A 128 -1.83 -10.12 10.36
N THR A 129 -1.27 -9.62 9.26
CA THR A 129 -0.47 -8.39 9.24
C THR A 129 -1.32 -7.13 9.33
N CYS A 130 -2.44 -7.04 8.58
CA CYS A 130 -3.23 -5.81 8.55
C CYS A 130 -3.90 -5.45 9.88
N PRO A 131 -4.53 -6.39 10.65
CA PRO A 131 -5.05 -6.06 11.97
C PRO A 131 -3.96 -5.63 12.95
N PHE A 132 -2.76 -6.20 12.83
CA PHE A 132 -1.62 -5.81 13.68
C PHE A 132 -1.15 -4.38 13.36
N LEU A 133 -0.95 -4.06 12.08
CA LEU A 133 -0.65 -2.69 11.63
C LEU A 133 -1.73 -1.70 12.08
N PHE A 134 -3.00 -2.07 11.93
CA PHE A 134 -4.14 -1.25 12.35
C PHE A 134 -4.11 -0.94 13.85
N SER A 135 -3.77 -1.93 14.68
CA SER A 135 -3.71 -1.76 16.14
C SER A 135 -2.57 -0.84 16.62
N LEU A 136 -1.60 -0.57 15.75
CA LEU A 136 -0.46 0.32 15.99
C LEU A 136 -0.62 1.71 15.34
N ASP A 137 -1.81 2.04 14.84
CA ASP A 137 -2.10 3.31 14.16
C ASP A 137 -1.11 3.61 13.01
N THR A 138 -0.64 2.58 12.31
CA THR A 138 0.31 2.71 11.20
C THR A 138 -0.40 2.97 9.88
N VAL A 139 0.35 3.36 8.85
CA VAL A 139 -0.14 3.42 7.47
C VAL A 139 0.71 2.52 6.60
N ALA A 140 0.06 1.65 5.83
CA ALA A 140 0.78 0.70 4.99
C ALA A 140 0.24 0.65 3.55
N PHE A 141 1.14 0.76 2.57
CA PHE A 141 0.85 0.63 1.14
C PHE A 141 1.30 -0.72 0.62
N PHE A 142 0.37 -1.44 0.00
CA PHE A 142 0.57 -2.78 -0.55
C PHE A 142 0.23 -2.83 -2.04
N PRO A 143 1.21 -2.85 -2.95
CA PRO A 143 0.93 -3.10 -4.36
C PRO A 143 0.71 -4.58 -4.64
N ILE A 144 -0.34 -4.88 -5.40
CA ILE A 144 -0.63 -6.20 -5.97
C ILE A 144 -0.94 -6.08 -7.45
N ILE A 145 -0.59 -7.10 -8.25
CA ILE A 145 -0.84 -7.11 -9.68
C ILE A 145 -2.23 -7.67 -9.98
N ARG A 146 -2.99 -6.92 -10.78
CA ARG A 146 -4.30 -7.34 -11.29
C ARG A 146 -4.19 -8.67 -12.05
N GLY A 147 -5.11 -9.58 -11.78
CA GLY A 147 -5.17 -10.88 -12.46
C GLY A 147 -4.17 -11.94 -11.96
N LYS A 148 -3.24 -11.58 -11.08
CA LYS A 148 -2.32 -12.56 -10.46
C LYS A 148 -2.96 -13.35 -9.33
N HIS A 149 -3.96 -12.78 -8.65
CA HIS A 149 -4.64 -13.40 -7.53
C HIS A 149 -6.07 -13.81 -7.88
N SER A 150 -6.52 -14.94 -7.38
CA SER A 150 -7.90 -15.39 -7.53
C SER A 150 -8.88 -14.40 -6.87
N PHE A 151 -10.13 -14.42 -7.34
CA PHE A 151 -11.20 -13.65 -6.72
C PHE A 151 -11.32 -13.91 -5.21
N HIS A 152 -11.12 -15.17 -4.78
CA HIS A 152 -11.19 -15.55 -3.38
C HIS A 152 -10.06 -14.92 -2.54
N ALA A 153 -8.83 -14.88 -3.06
CA ALA A 153 -7.72 -14.19 -2.39
C ALA A 153 -7.98 -12.69 -2.28
N VAL A 154 -8.39 -12.05 -3.38
CA VAL A 154 -8.73 -10.61 -3.38
C VAL A 154 -9.86 -10.29 -2.40
N LYS A 155 -10.89 -11.16 -2.28
CA LYS A 155 -11.96 -11.00 -1.29
C LYS A 155 -11.43 -11.06 0.15
N LYS A 156 -10.49 -11.96 0.45
CA LYS A 156 -9.86 -12.02 1.78
C LYS A 156 -9.06 -10.75 2.08
N ILE A 157 -8.30 -10.25 1.09
CA ILE A 157 -7.56 -8.99 1.19
C ILE A 157 -8.52 -7.82 1.47
N LEU A 158 -9.60 -7.72 0.70
CA LEU A 158 -10.65 -6.72 0.89
C LEU A 158 -11.23 -6.71 2.31
N ASN A 159 -11.41 -7.89 2.91
CA ASN A 159 -12.01 -7.99 4.24
C ASN A 159 -11.12 -7.46 5.35
N THR A 160 -9.80 -7.41 5.13
CA THR A 160 -8.82 -7.06 6.16
C THR A 160 -8.20 -5.67 6.00
N THR A 161 -8.37 -5.04 4.84
CA THR A 161 -7.78 -3.73 4.54
C THR A 161 -8.83 -2.62 4.61
N GLN A 162 -8.41 -1.39 4.86
CA GLN A 162 -9.29 -0.22 4.95
C GLN A 162 -9.59 0.35 3.56
N LEU A 163 -8.59 0.39 2.68
CA LEU A 163 -8.74 0.87 1.32
C LEU A 163 -8.28 -0.20 0.32
N LEU A 164 -9.04 -0.34 -0.79
CA LEU A 164 -8.57 -1.01 -1.99
C LEU A 164 -8.84 -0.11 -3.19
N LEU A 165 -7.78 0.27 -3.86
CA LEU A 165 -7.78 1.18 -5.00
C LEU A 165 -7.39 0.41 -6.26
N ASP A 166 -8.30 0.34 -7.21
CA ASP A 166 -8.05 -0.21 -8.54
C ASP A 166 -7.39 0.83 -9.42
N VAL A 167 -6.21 0.52 -9.93
CA VAL A 167 -5.45 1.40 -10.82
C VAL A 167 -5.30 0.74 -12.19
N TYR A 168 -5.60 1.48 -13.24
CA TYR A 168 -5.37 1.09 -14.62
C TYR A 168 -4.98 2.31 -15.45
N SER A 169 -4.27 2.12 -16.53
CA SER A 169 -3.74 3.21 -17.33
C SER A 169 -3.99 3.02 -18.83
N ASP A 170 -4.08 4.13 -19.50
CA ASP A 170 -3.86 4.26 -20.93
C ASP A 170 -2.54 5.03 -21.19
N PRO A 171 -2.14 5.30 -22.45
CA PRO A 171 -0.90 6.03 -22.73
C PRO A 171 -0.79 7.38 -22.01
N ASN A 172 -1.90 8.10 -21.83
CA ASN A 172 -1.91 9.50 -21.36
C ASN A 172 -2.37 9.63 -19.90
N ASN A 173 -3.16 8.68 -19.41
CA ASN A 173 -3.82 8.81 -18.11
C ASN A 173 -3.61 7.58 -17.23
N ILE A 174 -3.74 7.80 -15.93
CA ILE A 174 -3.92 6.74 -14.94
C ILE A 174 -5.30 6.96 -14.31
N TYR A 175 -6.06 5.88 -14.21
CA TYR A 175 -7.38 5.86 -13.61
C TYR A 175 -7.28 5.17 -12.24
N VAL A 176 -7.82 5.80 -11.23
CA VAL A 176 -7.94 5.24 -9.87
C VAL A 176 -9.42 5.07 -9.56
N ARG A 177 -9.83 3.86 -9.32
CA ARG A 177 -11.18 3.52 -8.88
C ARG A 177 -11.14 2.94 -7.47
N PRO A 178 -11.66 3.64 -6.47
CA PRO A 178 -11.81 3.07 -5.14
C PRO A 178 -12.81 1.92 -5.15
N ALA A 179 -12.34 0.71 -4.86
CA ALA A 179 -13.18 -0.51 -4.79
C ALA A 179 -13.63 -0.78 -3.35
N LYS A 180 -12.87 -0.30 -2.37
CA LYS A 180 -13.24 -0.26 -0.96
C LYS A 180 -12.72 1.03 -0.35
N VAL A 181 -13.58 1.70 0.38
CA VAL A 181 -13.27 2.89 1.19
C VAL A 181 -13.99 2.72 2.53
N TRP A 182 -13.23 2.48 3.60
CA TRP A 182 -13.81 2.20 4.91
C TRP A 182 -13.80 3.45 5.79
N ASN A 183 -14.95 3.73 6.44
CA ASN A 183 -15.12 4.79 7.43
C ASN A 183 -14.76 6.19 6.90
N ARG A 184 -15.23 6.52 5.68
CA ARG A 184 -15.07 7.84 5.04
C ARG A 184 -16.39 8.35 4.51
N ASP A 185 -16.44 9.66 4.36
CA ASP A 185 -17.59 10.37 3.80
C ASP A 185 -17.09 11.38 2.77
N SER A 186 -17.16 11.00 1.50
CA SER A 186 -16.87 11.87 0.35
C SER A 186 -17.84 11.54 -0.77
N GLU A 187 -18.41 12.56 -1.39
CA GLU A 187 -19.37 12.40 -2.50
C GLU A 187 -18.78 11.67 -3.70
N THR A 188 -17.45 11.73 -3.87
CA THR A 188 -16.75 11.17 -5.03
C THR A 188 -15.96 9.90 -4.72
N MET A 189 -16.00 9.37 -3.49
CA MET A 189 -15.12 8.30 -3.04
C MET A 189 -15.22 6.97 -3.80
N PHE A 190 -16.32 6.74 -4.52
CA PHE A 190 -16.49 5.55 -5.37
C PHE A 190 -16.46 5.84 -6.87
N LEU A 191 -16.25 7.10 -7.25
CA LEU A 191 -16.11 7.49 -8.65
C LEU A 191 -14.68 7.19 -9.15
N PRO A 192 -14.51 6.89 -10.44
CA PRO A 192 -13.18 6.83 -11.04
C PRO A 192 -12.54 8.23 -11.09
N HIS A 193 -11.30 8.34 -10.63
CA HIS A 193 -10.51 9.56 -10.71
C HIS A 193 -9.42 9.41 -11.78
N ILE A 194 -9.04 10.50 -12.41
CA ILE A 194 -8.06 10.52 -13.51
C ILE A 194 -6.82 11.28 -13.07
N TYR A 195 -5.67 10.63 -13.13
CA TYR A 195 -4.36 11.26 -13.02
C TYR A 195 -3.76 11.45 -14.42
N LYS A 196 -3.53 12.69 -14.82
CA LYS A 196 -2.92 13.02 -16.10
C LYS A 196 -1.40 12.99 -15.99
N LYS A 197 -0.76 12.04 -16.67
CA LYS A 197 0.70 11.83 -16.61
C LYS A 197 1.50 13.06 -17.00
N GLU A 198 1.08 13.77 -18.07
CA GLU A 198 1.79 14.94 -18.59
C GLU A 198 1.71 16.16 -17.66
N MET A 199 0.62 16.29 -16.89
CA MET A 199 0.38 17.48 -16.06
C MET A 199 0.67 17.21 -14.57
N GLY A 200 0.93 15.96 -14.16
CA GLY A 200 1.09 15.59 -12.78
C GLY A 200 -0.14 15.93 -11.90
N THR A 201 -1.34 15.99 -12.50
CA THR A 201 -2.57 16.42 -11.81
C THR A 201 -3.59 15.29 -11.74
N PHE A 202 -4.22 15.17 -10.59
CA PHE A 202 -5.31 14.25 -10.29
C PHE A 202 -6.65 14.97 -10.42
N ARG A 203 -7.71 14.30 -10.96
CA ARG A 203 -9.07 14.85 -11.08
C ARG A 203 -10.12 13.79 -10.81
#